data_9ed6dcd1065c2f7b021155e2968caeb2
#
_entry.id   9ed6dcd1065c2f7b021155e2968caeb2
#
_cell.length_a   1.000
_cell.length_b   1.000
_cell.length_c   1.000
_cell.angle_alpha   90.00
_cell.angle_beta   90.00
_cell.angle_gamma   90.00
#
_symmetry.space_group_name_H-M   'P 1'
#
loop_
_entity.id
_entity.type
_entity.pdbx_description
1 polymer ?
#
loop_
_entity_poly.entity_id
_entity_poly.type
_entity_poly.pdbx_seq_one_letter_code
_entity_poly.pdbx_strand_id
1 'polypeptide(L)'
;DGASVCIQTGTTTELNLAEFFTVNKISYEPVPIETNAEARENYLAGRCDVYTTDGSGLASTRATFDDPDAHVILPEVISKEPLGPVVREGDDNWADIVSWTLKAMQAGEELGITSANAKELGSKLNDNPEINRLLGMDPLQGAEAAGLSKDWALNILAQVGNYKESFDRNLAPLGLSRGMNALARDGGLFYVPPIK
;
A
#
# COMPACT_ATOMS: atom_id res chain seq x y z
N ASP A 1 -24.72 -7.18 -14.89
CA ASP A 1 -25.22 -6.46 -16.05
C ASP A 1 -26.46 -5.67 -15.66
N GLY A 2 -26.47 -4.33 -15.92
CA GLY A 2 -27.58 -3.44 -15.55
C GLY A 2 -27.62 -3.00 -14.10
N ALA A 3 -26.59 -3.27 -13.29
CA ALA A 3 -26.53 -2.81 -11.91
C ALA A 3 -26.26 -1.30 -11.82
N SER A 4 -26.84 -0.66 -10.82
CA SER A 4 -26.53 0.73 -10.48
C SER A 4 -25.26 0.81 -9.63
N VAL A 5 -24.32 1.70 -10.02
CA VAL A 5 -23.00 1.80 -9.39
C VAL A 5 -22.77 3.20 -8.86
N CYS A 6 -22.68 3.35 -7.55
CA CYS A 6 -22.25 4.58 -6.90
C CYS A 6 -20.75 4.81 -7.16
N ILE A 7 -20.43 5.96 -7.76
CA ILE A 7 -19.06 6.32 -8.13
C ILE A 7 -18.80 7.80 -7.86
N GLN A 8 -17.64 8.08 -7.30
CA GLN A 8 -17.22 9.47 -7.11
C GLN A 8 -16.76 10.07 -8.44
N THR A 9 -17.38 11.19 -8.82
CA THR A 9 -17.08 11.93 -10.07
C THR A 9 -15.70 12.55 -10.04
N GLY A 10 -15.10 12.68 -11.23
CA GLY A 10 -13.81 13.31 -11.41
C GLY A 10 -12.62 12.50 -10.88
N THR A 11 -12.80 11.20 -10.66
CA THR A 11 -11.75 10.30 -10.18
C THR A 11 -11.25 9.36 -11.29
N THR A 12 -10.05 8.82 -11.10
CA THR A 12 -9.54 7.72 -11.95
C THR A 12 -10.43 6.48 -11.87
N THR A 13 -11.06 6.24 -10.73
CA THR A 13 -12.01 5.13 -10.54
C THR A 13 -13.21 5.23 -11.49
N GLU A 14 -13.76 6.43 -11.71
CA GLU A 14 -14.84 6.65 -12.66
C GLU A 14 -14.43 6.29 -14.09
N LEU A 15 -13.24 6.74 -14.52
CA LEU A 15 -12.70 6.43 -15.84
C LEU A 15 -12.45 4.91 -15.99
N ASN A 16 -11.78 4.29 -15.03
CA ASN A 16 -11.47 2.87 -15.04
C ASN A 16 -12.74 1.99 -15.08
N LEU A 17 -13.78 2.40 -14.33
CA LEU A 17 -15.07 1.71 -14.36
C LEU A 17 -15.68 1.75 -15.77
N ALA A 18 -15.77 2.94 -16.38
CA ALA A 18 -16.34 3.13 -17.71
C ALA A 18 -15.55 2.33 -18.76
N GLU A 19 -14.23 2.34 -18.70
CA GLU A 19 -13.38 1.58 -19.62
C GLU A 19 -13.57 0.07 -19.46
N PHE A 20 -13.54 -0.44 -18.23
CA PHE A 20 -13.72 -1.87 -17.96
C PHE A 20 -15.06 -2.40 -18.48
N PHE A 21 -16.15 -1.69 -18.20
CA PHE A 21 -17.48 -2.10 -18.62
C PHE A 21 -17.65 -2.01 -20.14
N THR A 22 -17.06 -0.99 -20.79
CA THR A 22 -17.07 -0.83 -22.24
C THR A 22 -16.32 -1.98 -22.93
N VAL A 23 -15.10 -2.28 -22.50
CA VAL A 23 -14.26 -3.34 -23.07
C VAL A 23 -14.93 -4.71 -22.93
N ASN A 24 -15.56 -4.96 -21.78
CA ASN A 24 -16.21 -6.23 -21.49
C ASN A 24 -17.66 -6.31 -22.01
N LYS A 25 -18.17 -5.23 -22.63
CA LYS A 25 -19.54 -5.13 -23.16
C LYS A 25 -20.60 -5.39 -22.09
N ILE A 26 -20.37 -4.88 -20.89
CA ILE A 26 -21.29 -4.97 -19.75
C ILE A 26 -22.00 -3.63 -19.62
N SER A 27 -23.33 -3.67 -19.48
CA SER A 27 -24.10 -2.46 -19.18
C SER A 27 -24.17 -2.19 -17.68
N TYR A 28 -24.17 -0.93 -17.28
CA TYR A 28 -24.39 -0.51 -15.91
C TYR A 28 -25.06 0.88 -15.90
N GLU A 29 -25.63 1.26 -14.77
CA GLU A 29 -26.19 2.58 -14.53
C GLU A 29 -25.26 3.36 -13.58
N PRO A 30 -24.51 4.35 -14.08
CA PRO A 30 -23.67 5.16 -13.21
C PRO A 30 -24.52 6.07 -12.33
N VAL A 31 -24.27 6.06 -11.03
CA VAL A 31 -24.83 7.00 -10.05
C VAL A 31 -23.69 7.92 -9.58
N PRO A 32 -23.53 9.09 -10.26
CA PRO A 32 -22.42 10.00 -9.96
C PRO A 32 -22.64 10.70 -8.62
N ILE A 33 -21.62 10.70 -7.79
CA ILE A 33 -21.60 11.25 -6.43
C ILE A 33 -20.41 12.19 -6.27
N GLU A 34 -20.53 13.26 -5.53
CA GLU A 34 -19.45 14.24 -5.36
C GLU A 34 -18.40 13.78 -4.33
N THR A 35 -18.83 13.10 -3.28
CA THR A 35 -17.91 12.70 -2.18
C THR A 35 -18.01 11.21 -1.84
N ASN A 36 -16.94 10.64 -1.32
CA ASN A 36 -16.92 9.27 -0.81
C ASN A 36 -17.93 9.02 0.32
N ALA A 37 -18.17 10.03 1.16
CA ALA A 37 -19.14 9.92 2.24
C ALA A 37 -20.56 9.75 1.69
N GLU A 38 -20.94 10.56 0.71
CA GLU A 38 -22.24 10.45 0.03
C GLU A 38 -22.38 9.15 -0.75
N ALA A 39 -21.31 8.67 -1.40
CA ALA A 39 -21.33 7.39 -2.11
C ALA A 39 -21.66 6.24 -1.16
N ARG A 40 -21.03 6.22 0.02
CA ARG A 40 -21.30 5.25 1.08
C ARG A 40 -22.75 5.34 1.57
N GLU A 41 -23.24 6.55 1.85
CA GLU A 41 -24.61 6.77 2.32
C GLU A 41 -25.66 6.36 1.28
N ASN A 42 -25.44 6.68 0.02
CA ASN A 42 -26.33 6.29 -1.08
C ASN A 42 -26.34 4.78 -1.28
N TYR A 43 -25.18 4.11 -1.18
CA TYR A 43 -25.09 2.66 -1.23
C TYR A 43 -25.86 2.00 -0.08
N LEU A 44 -25.64 2.45 1.17
CA LEU A 44 -26.35 1.91 2.33
C LEU A 44 -27.87 2.19 2.30
N ALA A 45 -28.28 3.30 1.67
CA ALA A 45 -29.70 3.62 1.46
C ALA A 45 -30.34 2.83 0.31
N GLY A 46 -29.59 1.96 -0.37
CA GLY A 46 -30.08 1.16 -1.50
C GLY A 46 -30.35 1.96 -2.76
N ARG A 47 -29.71 3.12 -2.94
CA ARG A 47 -29.79 3.91 -4.18
C ARG A 47 -28.89 3.36 -5.28
N CYS A 48 -27.89 2.59 -4.91
CA CYS A 48 -26.99 1.88 -5.80
C CYS A 48 -26.84 0.44 -5.33
N ASP A 49 -26.80 -0.47 -6.28
CA ASP A 49 -26.56 -1.90 -6.03
C ASP A 49 -25.10 -2.15 -5.65
N VAL A 50 -24.18 -1.33 -6.16
CA VAL A 50 -22.75 -1.49 -6.02
C VAL A 50 -22.11 -0.14 -5.68
N TYR A 51 -21.10 -0.17 -4.81
CA TYR A 51 -20.20 0.94 -4.54
C TYR A 51 -18.79 0.56 -5.00
N THR A 52 -18.10 1.46 -5.69
CA THR A 52 -16.74 1.23 -6.19
C THR A 52 -15.78 2.34 -5.78
N THR A 53 -14.62 1.93 -5.32
CA THR A 53 -13.45 2.77 -5.03
C THR A 53 -12.23 1.85 -4.91
N ASP A 54 -11.07 2.36 -4.47
CA ASP A 54 -9.88 1.54 -4.22
C ASP A 54 -10.17 0.36 -3.29
N GLY A 55 -9.54 -0.79 -3.53
CA GLY A 55 -9.76 -1.99 -2.72
C GLY A 55 -9.51 -1.80 -1.22
N SER A 56 -8.49 -1.01 -0.85
CA SER A 56 -8.23 -0.64 0.55
C SER A 56 -9.30 0.31 1.10
N GLY A 57 -9.82 1.21 0.26
CA GLY A 57 -10.94 2.10 0.57
C GLY A 57 -12.22 1.31 0.83
N LEU A 58 -12.54 0.32 -0.02
CA LEU A 58 -13.69 -0.57 0.18
C LEU A 58 -13.57 -1.36 1.48
N ALA A 59 -12.41 -1.94 1.75
CA ALA A 59 -12.18 -2.75 2.94
C ALA A 59 -12.31 -1.91 4.23
N SER A 60 -11.72 -0.72 4.25
CA SER A 60 -11.82 0.19 5.40
C SER A 60 -13.24 0.73 5.59
N THR A 61 -13.93 1.04 4.51
CA THR A 61 -15.33 1.51 4.55
C THR A 61 -16.25 0.41 5.07
N ARG A 62 -16.13 -0.82 4.53
CA ARG A 62 -16.91 -1.98 4.99
C ARG A 62 -16.75 -2.24 6.48
N ALA A 63 -15.53 -2.11 7.01
CA ALA A 63 -15.25 -2.28 8.43
C ALA A 63 -15.98 -1.27 9.35
N THR A 64 -16.51 -0.17 8.80
CA THR A 64 -17.28 0.83 9.54
C THR A 64 -18.80 0.63 9.48
N PHE A 65 -19.26 -0.36 8.73
CA PHE A 65 -20.68 -0.66 8.63
C PHE A 65 -21.22 -1.37 9.90
N ASP A 66 -22.49 -1.22 10.19
CA ASP A 66 -23.14 -1.89 11.34
C ASP A 66 -23.09 -3.41 11.21
N ASP A 67 -23.21 -3.94 9.97
CA ASP A 67 -23.06 -5.35 9.63
C ASP A 67 -22.10 -5.52 8.45
N PRO A 68 -20.78 -5.56 8.70
CA PRO A 68 -19.79 -5.70 7.63
C PRO A 68 -19.92 -6.99 6.81
N ASP A 69 -20.46 -8.06 7.41
CA ASP A 69 -20.56 -9.37 6.78
C ASP A 69 -21.73 -9.45 5.78
N ALA A 70 -22.69 -8.51 5.87
CA ALA A 70 -23.74 -8.36 4.86
C ALA A 70 -23.22 -7.79 3.51
N HIS A 71 -21.96 -7.33 3.46
CA HIS A 71 -21.37 -6.67 2.31
C HIS A 71 -20.17 -7.46 1.78
N VAL A 72 -20.13 -7.70 0.47
CA VAL A 72 -19.06 -8.48 -0.17
C VAL A 72 -18.22 -7.56 -1.05
N ILE A 73 -16.88 -7.63 -0.87
CA ILE A 73 -15.93 -7.06 -1.83
C ILE A 73 -15.67 -8.14 -2.88
N LEU A 74 -15.98 -7.83 -4.13
CA LEU A 74 -15.78 -8.77 -5.24
C LEU A 74 -14.27 -9.01 -5.45
N PRO A 75 -13.86 -10.23 -5.83
CA PRO A 75 -12.45 -10.56 -6.03
C PRO A 75 -11.87 -9.97 -7.32
N GLU A 76 -12.72 -9.55 -8.25
CA GLU A 76 -12.31 -8.96 -9.51
C GLU A 76 -11.72 -7.57 -9.29
N VAL A 77 -10.46 -7.39 -9.71
CA VAL A 77 -9.78 -6.10 -9.73
C VAL A 77 -9.93 -5.51 -11.13
N ILE A 78 -10.66 -4.41 -11.23
CA ILE A 78 -11.01 -3.79 -12.52
C ILE A 78 -10.05 -2.68 -12.95
N SER A 79 -9.10 -2.28 -12.10
CA SER A 79 -8.13 -1.24 -12.39
C SER A 79 -6.77 -1.52 -11.73
N LYS A 80 -5.75 -0.75 -12.11
CA LYS A 80 -4.42 -0.74 -11.51
C LYS A 80 -4.17 0.65 -10.95
N GLU A 81 -4.09 0.74 -9.63
CA GLU A 81 -3.84 2.00 -8.92
C GLU A 81 -2.57 1.85 -8.06
N PRO A 82 -1.38 2.18 -8.61
CA PRO A 82 -0.13 2.11 -7.86
C PRO A 82 -0.02 3.32 -6.90
N LEU A 83 -0.76 3.26 -5.80
CA LEU A 83 -0.78 4.32 -4.79
C LEU A 83 0.56 4.41 -4.07
N GLY A 84 0.97 5.63 -3.72
CA GLY A 84 2.20 5.90 -3.00
C GLY A 84 2.13 7.20 -2.19
N PRO A 85 3.12 7.44 -1.32
CA PRO A 85 3.25 8.72 -0.63
C PRO A 85 3.42 9.88 -1.61
N VAL A 86 2.80 11.00 -1.29
CA VAL A 86 2.95 12.25 -2.05
C VAL A 86 3.81 13.23 -1.26
N VAL A 87 4.79 13.84 -1.92
CA VAL A 87 5.65 14.87 -1.37
C VAL A 87 5.51 16.16 -2.19
N ARG A 88 5.93 17.30 -1.64
CA ARG A 88 5.95 18.56 -2.36
C ARG A 88 6.98 18.48 -3.49
N GLU A 89 6.62 18.94 -4.69
CA GLU A 89 7.55 19.07 -5.79
C GLU A 89 8.65 20.09 -5.49
N GLY A 90 9.88 19.77 -5.93
CA GLY A 90 11.07 20.60 -5.71
C GLY A 90 11.77 20.37 -4.36
N ASP A 91 11.28 19.43 -3.53
CA ASP A 91 11.98 18.93 -2.35
C ASP A 91 12.54 17.54 -2.63
N ASP A 92 13.56 17.48 -3.47
CA ASP A 92 14.13 16.21 -3.95
C ASP A 92 14.74 15.41 -2.80
N ASN A 93 15.34 16.10 -1.82
CA ASN A 93 15.93 15.42 -0.66
C ASN A 93 14.85 14.72 0.18
N TRP A 94 13.71 15.37 0.41
CA TRP A 94 12.60 14.74 1.12
C TRP A 94 11.97 13.61 0.32
N ALA A 95 11.84 13.78 -1.00
CA ALA A 95 11.35 12.72 -1.89
C ALA A 95 12.24 11.47 -1.81
N ASP A 96 13.56 11.65 -1.81
CA ASP A 96 14.53 10.56 -1.65
C ASP A 96 14.39 9.89 -0.28
N ILE A 97 14.30 10.65 0.80
CA ILE A 97 14.12 10.12 2.17
C ILE A 97 12.86 9.25 2.24
N VAL A 98 11.72 9.74 1.76
CA VAL A 98 10.45 9.00 1.76
C VAL A 98 10.55 7.74 0.91
N SER A 99 11.12 7.84 -0.30
CA SER A 99 11.30 6.72 -1.21
C SER A 99 12.21 5.63 -0.62
N TRP A 100 13.35 6.03 -0.05
CA TRP A 100 14.30 5.09 0.55
C TRP A 100 13.81 4.51 1.86
N THR A 101 12.97 5.22 2.61
CA THR A 101 12.28 4.67 3.79
C THR A 101 11.42 3.45 3.40
N LEU A 102 10.61 3.57 2.37
CA LEU A 102 9.83 2.45 1.88
C LEU A 102 10.70 1.28 1.39
N LYS A 103 11.76 1.59 0.63
CA LYS A 103 12.71 0.58 0.15
C LYS A 103 13.44 -0.13 1.29
N ALA A 104 13.80 0.59 2.35
CA ALA A 104 14.41 -0.02 3.54
C ALA A 104 13.45 -0.98 4.26
N MET A 105 12.17 -0.63 4.35
CA MET A 105 11.16 -1.54 4.91
C MET A 105 10.96 -2.79 4.05
N GLN A 106 10.97 -2.65 2.73
CA GLN A 106 10.89 -3.77 1.79
C GLN A 106 12.14 -4.65 1.85
N ALA A 107 13.34 -4.05 1.89
CA ALA A 107 14.61 -4.76 2.05
C ALA A 107 14.67 -5.50 3.39
N GLY A 108 14.16 -4.88 4.46
CA GLY A 108 14.03 -5.53 5.76
C GLY A 108 13.17 -6.80 5.71
N GLU A 109 12.06 -6.77 4.99
CA GLU A 109 11.23 -7.95 4.75
C GLU A 109 12.00 -9.03 3.97
N GLU A 110 12.67 -8.64 2.89
CA GLU A 110 13.43 -9.55 2.04
C GLU A 110 14.57 -10.25 2.79
N LEU A 111 15.23 -9.52 3.68
CA LEU A 111 16.34 -10.00 4.51
C LEU A 111 15.89 -10.65 5.83
N GLY A 112 14.59 -10.70 6.11
CA GLY A 112 14.06 -11.28 7.35
C GLY A 112 14.32 -10.44 8.59
N ILE A 113 14.57 -9.14 8.43
CA ILE A 113 14.73 -8.19 9.52
C ILE A 113 13.35 -7.71 9.97
N THR A 114 13.06 -7.82 11.25
CA THR A 114 11.79 -7.44 11.87
C THR A 114 12.03 -6.41 12.99
N SER A 115 10.98 -5.78 13.47
CA SER A 115 11.05 -4.89 14.63
C SER A 115 11.62 -5.59 15.87
N ALA A 116 11.38 -6.90 16.00
CA ALA A 116 11.83 -7.69 17.12
C ALA A 116 13.35 -7.99 17.08
N ASN A 117 13.93 -8.20 15.88
CA ASN A 117 15.33 -8.62 15.75
C ASN A 117 16.29 -7.52 15.24
N ALA A 118 15.79 -6.41 14.73
CA ALA A 118 16.60 -5.35 14.10
C ALA A 118 17.73 -4.86 15.02
N LYS A 119 17.44 -4.59 16.29
CA LYS A 119 18.45 -4.10 17.25
C LYS A 119 19.52 -5.14 17.53
N GLU A 120 19.17 -6.40 17.68
CA GLU A 120 20.13 -7.48 17.87
C GLU A 120 21.04 -7.62 16.65
N LEU A 121 20.46 -7.70 15.45
CA LEU A 121 21.20 -7.79 14.20
C LEU A 121 22.09 -6.55 13.97
N GLY A 122 21.66 -5.34 14.35
CA GLY A 122 22.42 -4.12 14.26
C GLY A 122 23.52 -3.95 15.32
N SER A 123 23.59 -4.84 16.32
CA SER A 123 24.60 -4.77 17.39
C SER A 123 25.87 -5.57 17.11
N LYS A 124 25.90 -6.41 16.07
CA LYS A 124 27.01 -7.28 15.73
C LYS A 124 27.09 -7.49 14.22
N LEU A 125 28.29 -7.78 13.72
CA LEU A 125 28.46 -8.16 12.32
C LEU A 125 27.73 -9.46 12.03
N ASN A 126 27.02 -9.47 10.91
CA ASN A 126 26.29 -10.63 10.38
C ASN A 126 27.06 -11.24 9.22
N ASP A 127 26.85 -12.52 8.95
CA ASP A 127 27.44 -13.21 7.80
C ASP A 127 26.93 -12.68 6.45
N ASN A 128 25.76 -12.05 6.45
CA ASN A 128 25.20 -11.39 5.27
C ASN A 128 25.62 -9.92 5.22
N PRO A 129 26.47 -9.51 4.25
CA PRO A 129 26.91 -8.12 4.11
C PRO A 129 25.78 -7.13 3.82
N GLU A 130 24.66 -7.58 3.22
CA GLU A 130 23.52 -6.71 2.94
C GLU A 130 22.82 -6.29 4.23
N ILE A 131 22.70 -7.19 5.19
CA ILE A 131 22.17 -6.86 6.53
C ILE A 131 23.07 -5.83 7.21
N ASN A 132 24.40 -6.02 7.14
CA ASN A 132 25.36 -5.08 7.73
C ASN A 132 25.24 -3.67 7.11
N ARG A 133 25.13 -3.58 5.81
CA ARG A 133 24.91 -2.30 5.13
C ARG A 133 23.60 -1.66 5.53
N LEU A 134 22.49 -2.40 5.43
CA LEU A 134 21.16 -1.88 5.74
C LEU A 134 21.07 -1.37 7.18
N LEU A 135 21.73 -2.05 8.13
CA LEU A 135 21.68 -1.69 9.55
C LEU A 135 22.79 -0.69 9.98
N GLY A 136 23.53 -0.11 9.03
CA GLY A 136 24.48 0.98 9.28
C GLY A 136 25.83 0.56 9.85
N MET A 137 26.18 -0.74 9.79
CA MET A 137 27.50 -1.26 10.18
C MET A 137 28.54 -1.05 9.08
N ASP A 138 28.10 -0.96 7.85
CA ASP A 138 28.88 -0.54 6.69
C ASP A 138 28.15 0.67 6.09
N PRO A 139 28.57 1.92 6.39
CA PRO A 139 27.78 3.10 6.14
C PRO A 139 27.53 3.31 4.64
N LEU A 140 26.27 3.52 4.32
CA LEU A 140 25.81 3.91 2.98
C LEU A 140 26.19 5.38 2.76
N GLN A 141 26.99 5.65 1.72
CA GLN A 141 27.46 7.00 1.41
C GLN A 141 26.30 7.99 1.14
N GLY A 142 25.14 7.52 0.67
CA GLY A 142 23.97 8.35 0.40
C GLY A 142 23.26 8.89 1.65
N ALA A 143 23.38 8.23 2.79
CA ALA A 143 22.67 8.63 4.00
C ALA A 143 23.12 10.02 4.51
N GLU A 144 24.41 10.26 4.56
CA GLU A 144 24.98 11.56 4.98
C GLU A 144 24.60 12.69 4.02
N ALA A 145 24.58 12.42 2.71
CA ALA A 145 24.17 13.39 1.71
C ALA A 145 22.69 13.81 1.85
N ALA A 146 21.84 12.90 2.33
CA ALA A 146 20.45 13.19 2.65
C ALA A 146 20.23 13.79 4.06
N GLY A 147 21.29 13.99 4.83
CA GLY A 147 21.22 14.48 6.22
C GLY A 147 20.75 13.42 7.23
N LEU A 148 20.84 12.15 6.87
CA LEU A 148 20.45 11.03 7.73
C LEU A 148 21.66 10.46 8.48
N SER A 149 21.38 9.91 9.67
CA SER A 149 22.39 9.14 10.41
C SER A 149 22.65 7.79 9.71
N LYS A 150 23.81 7.21 9.97
CA LYS A 150 24.19 5.90 9.38
C LYS A 150 23.24 4.76 9.74
N ASP A 151 22.54 4.88 10.85
CA ASP A 151 21.62 3.88 11.41
C ASP A 151 20.13 4.21 11.10
N TRP A 152 19.88 5.05 10.10
CA TRP A 152 18.52 5.47 9.72
C TRP A 152 17.59 4.30 9.42
N ALA A 153 18.04 3.31 8.66
CA ALA A 153 17.23 2.14 8.31
C ALA A 153 17.05 1.20 9.52
N LEU A 154 18.08 1.05 10.38
CA LEU A 154 17.94 0.34 11.66
C LEU A 154 16.83 0.98 12.50
N ASN A 155 16.82 2.32 12.59
CA ASN A 155 15.82 3.04 13.37
C ASN A 155 14.39 2.82 12.81
N ILE A 156 14.22 2.85 11.49
CA ILE A 156 12.94 2.56 10.85
C ILE A 156 12.49 1.14 11.18
N LEU A 157 13.34 0.14 10.95
CA LEU A 157 13.01 -1.26 11.16
C LEU A 157 12.75 -1.58 12.63
N ALA A 158 13.51 -0.99 13.56
CA ALA A 158 13.32 -1.23 14.97
C ALA A 158 12.06 -0.56 15.56
N GLN A 159 11.62 0.56 15.00
CA GLN A 159 10.49 1.34 15.54
C GLN A 159 9.17 1.05 14.81
N VAL A 160 9.22 0.87 13.50
CA VAL A 160 8.04 0.67 12.65
C VAL A 160 7.91 -0.79 12.19
N GLY A 161 9.03 -1.47 12.01
CA GLY A 161 9.10 -2.79 11.43
C GLY A 161 9.31 -2.78 9.91
N ASN A 162 9.37 -3.95 9.32
CA ASN A 162 9.46 -4.12 7.87
C ASN A 162 8.08 -3.91 7.20
N TYR A 163 8.04 -3.96 5.85
CA TYR A 163 6.80 -3.71 5.11
C TYR A 163 5.72 -4.77 5.43
N LYS A 164 6.10 -6.04 5.57
CA LYS A 164 5.15 -7.10 5.94
C LYS A 164 4.52 -6.84 7.31
N GLU A 165 5.30 -6.45 8.31
CA GLU A 165 4.78 -6.12 9.64
C GLU A 165 3.81 -4.94 9.60
N SER A 166 4.12 -3.93 8.79
CA SER A 166 3.21 -2.78 8.58
C SER A 166 1.91 -3.20 7.90
N PHE A 167 1.99 -4.04 6.87
CA PHE A 167 0.82 -4.57 6.18
C PHE A 167 -0.04 -5.43 7.11
N ASP A 168 0.58 -6.37 7.81
CA ASP A 168 -0.11 -7.30 8.71
C ASP A 168 -0.83 -6.56 9.86
N ARG A 169 -0.25 -5.46 10.32
CA ARG A 169 -0.83 -4.64 11.39
C ARG A 169 -2.00 -3.78 10.93
N ASN A 170 -1.94 -3.24 9.70
CA ASN A 170 -2.87 -2.21 9.26
C ASN A 170 -3.90 -2.68 8.24
N LEU A 171 -3.57 -3.66 7.39
CA LEU A 171 -4.41 -4.07 6.26
C LEU A 171 -4.94 -5.50 6.37
N ALA A 172 -4.15 -6.42 6.92
CA ALA A 172 -4.62 -7.80 7.11
C ALA A 172 -5.87 -7.91 8.00
N PRO A 173 -6.04 -7.12 9.08
CA PRO A 173 -7.27 -7.14 9.86
C PRO A 173 -8.53 -6.72 9.10
N LEU A 174 -8.37 -6.00 7.98
CA LEU A 174 -9.47 -5.62 7.08
C LEU A 174 -9.81 -6.72 6.07
N GLY A 175 -9.16 -7.90 6.16
CA GLY A 175 -9.35 -9.01 5.23
C GLY A 175 -8.58 -8.90 3.92
N LEU A 176 -7.65 -7.93 3.80
CA LEU A 176 -6.84 -7.75 2.60
C LEU A 176 -5.66 -8.73 2.60
N SER A 177 -5.44 -9.37 1.46
CA SER A 177 -4.25 -10.19 1.20
C SER A 177 -3.14 -9.34 0.58
N ARG A 178 -1.89 -9.79 0.72
CA ARG A 178 -0.72 -9.13 0.13
C ARG A 178 -0.82 -9.05 -1.41
N GLY A 179 -1.23 -10.12 -2.06
CA GLY A 179 -1.36 -10.16 -3.51
C GLY A 179 -0.13 -9.60 -4.22
N MET A 180 -0.32 -8.63 -5.10
CA MET A 180 0.77 -7.95 -5.81
C MET A 180 1.72 -7.15 -4.91
N ASN A 181 1.32 -6.83 -3.68
CA ASN A 181 2.18 -6.15 -2.69
C ASN A 181 3.11 -7.11 -1.93
N ALA A 182 3.19 -8.37 -2.32
CA ALA A 182 4.18 -9.31 -1.82
C ALA A 182 5.53 -9.13 -2.55
N LEU A 183 6.59 -9.70 -1.97
CA LEU A 183 7.90 -9.76 -2.62
C LEU A 183 7.82 -10.58 -3.92
N ALA A 184 8.68 -10.26 -4.88
CA ALA A 184 8.74 -10.96 -6.18
C ALA A 184 8.98 -12.47 -6.03
N ARG A 185 9.81 -12.87 -5.05
CA ARG A 185 10.03 -14.29 -4.73
C ARG A 185 8.79 -15.02 -4.20
N ASP A 186 7.83 -14.27 -3.68
CA ASP A 186 6.56 -14.77 -3.14
C ASP A 186 5.39 -14.55 -4.12
N GLY A 187 5.70 -14.21 -5.38
CA GLY A 187 4.72 -14.02 -6.45
C GLY A 187 4.12 -12.62 -6.56
N GLY A 188 4.63 -11.66 -5.80
CA GLY A 188 4.23 -10.25 -5.89
C GLY A 188 5.09 -9.42 -6.84
N LEU A 189 4.95 -8.09 -6.76
CA LEU A 189 5.67 -7.13 -7.60
C LEU A 189 6.84 -6.44 -6.89
N PHE A 190 7.01 -6.62 -5.58
CA PHE A 190 8.09 -5.96 -4.86
C PHE A 190 9.43 -6.61 -5.19
N TYR A 191 10.18 -5.91 -6.04
CA TYR A 191 11.57 -6.18 -6.31
C TYR A 191 12.40 -5.05 -5.71
N VAL A 192 13.13 -5.36 -4.63
CA VAL A 192 13.86 -4.34 -3.88
C VAL A 192 15.18 -4.03 -4.59
N PRO A 193 15.45 -2.77 -4.94
CA PRO A 193 16.76 -2.40 -5.50
C PRO A 193 17.84 -2.61 -4.43
N PRO A 194 19.03 -3.10 -4.81
CA PRO A 194 20.11 -3.30 -3.84
C PRO A 194 20.54 -1.97 -3.23
N ILE A 195 20.56 -1.94 -1.91
CA ILE A 195 21.07 -0.80 -1.14
C ILE A 195 22.59 -0.94 -1.06
N LYS A 196 23.32 -0.13 -1.82
CA LYS A 196 24.80 -0.16 -1.92
C LYS A 196 25.40 1.22 -1.69
#